data_bb52ffecc5649258a4fda13047c56971
#
_entry.id   bb52ffecc5649258a4fda13047c56971
#
_cell.length_a   1.000
_cell.length_b   1.000
_cell.length_c   1.000
_cell.angle_alpha   90.00
_cell.angle_beta   90.00
_cell.angle_gamma   90.00
#
_symmetry.space_group_name_H-M   'P 1'
#
loop_
_entity.id
_entity.type
_entity.pdbx_description
1 polymer ?
#
loop_
_entity_poly.entity_id
_entity_poly.type
_entity_poly.pdbx_seq_one_letter_code
_entity_poly.pdbx_strand_id
1 'polypeptide(L)'
;MTPPHFRYDDIGSYPLPAGVTKAAIKAAFADHESHRDTLYEILRDALHQKLDAGVEIPTYPQFQNMITQFTGPIIDDARTEEPLLIKEEEAIIYELAALEAVAAEFEVQHGRRMQLRICVTGPIELYYKLFPPPVYLDIISNIATSIGRFIKHAVDESRNFDVVCASLDEPSMGLDPRIEQEGVIEALELASTFAHRAGLDTQIHLHSPIFYETVCQVEGLNVIGMESASQPSLLEIVDKQLLDQYDKFLRIGIARTDIFSMAAEYDERHHTNAFKEAGVLEAVVAEYNRPELVTKRLEKAYRRFEDRITYVGPDCGLGAFPTQKLAYTVLKNTADGVTAFYQRTQ
;
A
#
# COMPACT_ATOMS: atom_id res chain seq x y z
N MET A 1 22.51 -11.00 -19.63
CA MET A 1 21.89 -10.04 -18.68
C MET A 1 21.29 -10.85 -17.55
N THR A 2 21.46 -10.45 -16.30
CA THR A 2 20.75 -11.09 -15.19
C THR A 2 19.26 -10.87 -15.42
N PRO A 3 18.40 -11.89 -15.27
CA PRO A 3 16.96 -11.69 -15.42
C PRO A 3 16.47 -10.64 -14.39
N PRO A 4 15.49 -9.81 -14.76
CA PRO A 4 14.93 -8.85 -13.83
C PRO A 4 14.37 -9.58 -12.60
N HIS A 5 14.52 -8.99 -11.42
CA HIS A 5 13.92 -9.50 -10.20
C HIS A 5 13.04 -8.41 -9.58
N PHE A 6 11.74 -8.57 -9.70
CA PHE A 6 10.76 -7.69 -9.08
C PHE A 6 10.32 -8.27 -7.74
N ARG A 7 10.10 -7.42 -6.76
CA ARG A 7 9.46 -7.81 -5.50
C ARG A 7 7.95 -7.70 -5.66
N TYR A 8 7.22 -8.78 -5.38
CA TYR A 8 5.77 -8.77 -5.43
C TYR A 8 5.19 -8.34 -4.08
N ASP A 9 4.54 -7.17 -4.04
CA ASP A 9 3.88 -6.59 -2.87
C ASP A 9 2.38 -6.39 -3.05
N ASP A 10 1.69 -5.97 -1.98
CA ASP A 10 0.33 -5.44 -2.01
C ASP A 10 0.22 -4.11 -1.26
N ILE A 11 -0.89 -3.36 -1.44
CA ILE A 11 -1.05 -2.01 -0.86
C ILE A 11 -1.51 -2.06 0.61
N GLY A 12 -2.24 -3.11 1.03
CA GLY A 12 -2.58 -3.30 2.45
C GLY A 12 -4.04 -3.52 2.74
N SER A 13 -4.96 -2.65 2.31
CA SER A 13 -6.37 -2.83 2.61
C SER A 13 -6.92 -4.14 2.05
N TYR A 14 -7.69 -4.86 2.88
CA TYR A 14 -8.20 -6.19 2.58
C TYR A 14 -9.67 -6.29 2.99
N PRO A 15 -10.51 -7.12 2.32
CA PRO A 15 -11.90 -7.28 2.71
C PRO A 15 -12.04 -7.87 4.10
N LEU A 16 -13.06 -7.45 4.84
CA LEU A 16 -13.39 -8.06 6.12
C LEU A 16 -13.84 -9.52 5.93
N PRO A 17 -13.55 -10.40 6.89
CA PRO A 17 -14.08 -11.78 6.84
C PRO A 17 -15.62 -11.80 6.90
N ALA A 18 -16.20 -12.87 6.39
CA ALA A 18 -17.65 -13.05 6.38
C ALA A 18 -18.23 -12.93 7.81
N GLY A 19 -19.30 -12.16 7.94
CA GLY A 19 -19.96 -11.92 9.23
C GLY A 19 -19.35 -10.80 10.07
N VAL A 20 -18.19 -10.27 9.71
CA VAL A 20 -17.58 -9.11 10.40
C VAL A 20 -18.00 -7.82 9.70
N THR A 21 -18.57 -6.89 10.46
CA THR A 21 -18.99 -5.58 9.93
C THR A 21 -17.94 -4.50 10.18
N LYS A 22 -17.97 -3.42 9.35
CA LYS A 22 -17.11 -2.24 9.56
C LYS A 22 -17.32 -1.60 10.93
N ALA A 23 -18.55 -1.64 11.46
CA ALA A 23 -18.85 -1.11 12.80
C ALA A 23 -18.21 -1.98 13.90
N ALA A 24 -18.31 -3.31 13.77
CA ALA A 24 -17.71 -4.25 14.73
C ALA A 24 -16.17 -4.14 14.76
N ILE A 25 -15.53 -4.11 13.60
CA ILE A 25 -14.06 -3.99 13.56
C ILE A 25 -13.57 -2.64 14.09
N LYS A 26 -14.29 -1.54 13.79
CA LYS A 26 -14.01 -0.21 14.35
C LYS A 26 -14.13 -0.19 15.87
N ALA A 27 -15.19 -0.80 16.43
CA ALA A 27 -15.37 -0.91 17.88
C ALA A 27 -14.27 -1.75 18.52
N ALA A 28 -13.85 -2.85 17.86
CA ALA A 28 -12.79 -3.71 18.34
C ALA A 28 -11.42 -2.99 18.38
N PHE A 29 -11.09 -2.17 17.39
CA PHE A 29 -9.86 -1.37 17.43
C PHE A 29 -9.94 -0.23 18.46
N ALA A 30 -11.12 0.33 18.73
CA ALA A 30 -11.28 1.36 19.77
C ALA A 30 -11.08 0.81 21.19
N ASP A 31 -11.34 -0.49 21.39
CA ASP A 31 -11.10 -1.21 22.66
C ASP A 31 -10.29 -2.49 22.34
N HIS A 32 -9.09 -2.28 21.79
CA HIS A 32 -8.24 -3.37 21.27
C HIS A 32 -7.78 -4.35 22.36
N GLU A 33 -7.65 -3.91 23.60
CA GLU A 33 -7.29 -4.79 24.72
C GLU A 33 -8.37 -5.85 24.98
N SER A 34 -9.64 -5.42 25.04
CA SER A 34 -10.77 -6.33 25.27
C SER A 34 -11.06 -7.24 24.07
N HIS A 35 -10.66 -6.85 22.86
CA HIS A 35 -10.94 -7.58 21.61
C HIS A 35 -9.68 -8.19 20.98
N ARG A 36 -8.58 -8.25 21.71
CA ARG A 36 -7.26 -8.61 21.21
C ARG A 36 -7.25 -9.94 20.45
N ASP A 37 -7.79 -10.99 21.04
CA ASP A 37 -7.74 -12.34 20.46
C ASP A 37 -8.50 -12.39 19.13
N THR A 38 -9.69 -11.78 19.07
CA THR A 38 -10.50 -11.72 17.84
C THR A 38 -9.80 -10.90 16.75
N LEU A 39 -9.23 -9.74 17.11
CA LEU A 39 -8.47 -8.91 16.17
C LEU A 39 -7.25 -9.66 15.63
N TYR A 40 -6.52 -10.34 16.52
CA TYR A 40 -5.33 -11.09 16.13
C TYR A 40 -5.67 -12.26 15.20
N GLU A 41 -6.75 -12.99 15.45
CA GLU A 41 -7.23 -14.04 14.55
C GLU A 41 -7.54 -13.48 13.15
N ILE A 42 -8.34 -12.43 13.07
CA ILE A 42 -8.71 -11.79 11.79
C ILE A 42 -7.47 -11.30 11.01
N LEU A 43 -6.52 -10.68 11.70
CA LEU A 43 -5.30 -10.15 11.08
C LEU A 43 -4.37 -11.26 10.60
N ARG A 44 -4.20 -12.32 11.40
CA ARG A 44 -3.39 -13.50 11.04
C ARG A 44 -3.96 -14.21 9.83
N ASP A 45 -5.27 -14.49 9.83
CA ASP A 45 -5.94 -15.17 8.72
C ASP A 45 -5.80 -14.39 7.40
N ALA A 46 -5.94 -13.06 7.46
CA ALA A 46 -5.76 -12.22 6.29
C ALA A 46 -4.29 -12.21 5.80
N LEU A 47 -3.31 -12.21 6.71
CA LEU A 47 -1.89 -12.28 6.34
C LEU A 47 -1.56 -13.64 5.71
N HIS A 48 -2.04 -14.75 6.30
CA HIS A 48 -1.88 -16.08 5.71
C HIS A 48 -2.43 -16.14 4.28
N GLN A 49 -3.62 -15.60 4.04
CA GLN A 49 -4.18 -15.55 2.69
C GLN A 49 -3.30 -14.79 1.70
N LYS A 50 -2.67 -13.67 2.10
CA LYS A 50 -1.73 -12.93 1.26
C LYS A 50 -0.48 -13.75 0.93
N LEU A 51 0.11 -14.39 1.94
CA LEU A 51 1.28 -15.26 1.77
C LEU A 51 0.97 -16.47 0.88
N ASP A 52 -0.16 -17.14 1.12
CA ASP A 52 -0.62 -18.30 0.32
C ASP A 52 -0.93 -17.92 -1.13
N ALA A 53 -1.39 -16.69 -1.37
CA ALA A 53 -1.58 -16.15 -2.71
C ALA A 53 -0.25 -15.86 -3.44
N GLY A 54 0.88 -15.91 -2.73
CA GLY A 54 2.22 -15.73 -3.29
C GLY A 54 2.76 -14.29 -3.18
N VAL A 55 2.17 -13.44 -2.32
CA VAL A 55 2.74 -12.10 -2.05
C VAL A 55 4.06 -12.28 -1.31
N GLU A 56 5.15 -11.75 -1.88
CA GLU A 56 6.50 -11.91 -1.32
C GLU A 56 6.76 -10.95 -0.17
N ILE A 57 6.26 -9.72 -0.30
CA ILE A 57 6.39 -8.64 0.69
C ILE A 57 4.99 -8.11 1.01
N PRO A 58 4.21 -8.84 1.84
CA PRO A 58 2.87 -8.41 2.17
C PRO A 58 2.90 -7.12 3.00
N THR A 59 1.92 -6.25 2.77
CA THR A 59 1.56 -5.20 3.71
C THR A 59 0.70 -5.80 4.81
N TYR A 60 0.88 -5.35 6.06
CA TYR A 60 -0.02 -5.76 7.13
C TYR A 60 -1.49 -5.54 6.72
N PRO A 61 -2.42 -6.45 7.06
CA PRO A 61 -3.82 -6.30 6.68
C PRO A 61 -4.44 -5.05 7.31
N GLN A 62 -4.90 -4.13 6.48
CA GLN A 62 -5.49 -2.87 6.93
C GLN A 62 -7.01 -2.97 6.92
N PHE A 63 -7.61 -2.99 8.10
CA PHE A 63 -9.06 -2.99 8.32
C PHE A 63 -9.58 -1.68 8.90
N GLN A 64 -8.69 -0.85 9.42
CA GLN A 64 -9.03 0.47 9.92
C GLN A 64 -9.25 1.48 8.78
N ASN A 65 -9.91 2.57 9.08
CA ASN A 65 -9.94 3.71 8.17
C ASN A 65 -8.58 4.39 8.18
N MET A 66 -7.93 4.46 7.02
CA MET A 66 -6.57 4.96 6.86
C MET A 66 -6.35 6.38 7.41
N ILE A 67 -7.39 7.23 7.41
CA ILE A 67 -7.27 8.58 7.95
C ILE A 67 -7.31 8.53 9.49
N THR A 68 -8.38 7.94 10.06
CA THR A 68 -8.58 7.96 11.52
C THR A 68 -7.60 7.07 12.27
N GLN A 69 -6.98 6.08 11.64
CA GLN A 69 -5.93 5.26 12.21
C GLN A 69 -4.74 6.11 12.68
N PHE A 70 -4.34 7.07 11.86
CA PHE A 70 -3.20 7.94 12.15
C PHE A 70 -3.61 9.28 12.79
N THR A 71 -4.70 9.91 12.31
CA THR A 71 -5.13 11.18 12.90
C THR A 71 -5.67 11.03 14.32
N GLY A 72 -6.31 9.90 14.67
CA GLY A 72 -6.82 9.68 16.01
C GLY A 72 -5.75 9.87 17.10
N PRO A 73 -4.61 9.15 17.04
CA PRO A 73 -3.51 9.36 17.98
C PRO A 73 -2.85 10.74 17.88
N ILE A 74 -2.72 11.30 16.67
CA ILE A 74 -2.03 12.58 16.44
C ILE A 74 -2.81 13.79 17.00
N ILE A 75 -4.15 13.71 17.07
CA ILE A 75 -5.00 14.77 17.64
C ILE A 75 -5.28 14.61 19.15
N ASP A 76 -4.83 13.53 19.76
CA ASP A 76 -5.02 13.26 21.17
C ASP A 76 -3.89 13.91 22.00
N ASP A 77 -4.22 14.99 22.73
CA ASP A 77 -3.25 15.72 23.55
C ASP A 77 -2.54 14.86 24.62
N ALA A 78 -3.15 13.75 25.04
CA ALA A 78 -2.50 12.82 25.98
C ALA A 78 -1.35 12.04 25.32
N ARG A 79 -1.41 11.86 24.01
CA ARG A 79 -0.47 11.08 23.18
C ARG A 79 0.55 11.93 22.42
N THR A 80 0.44 13.25 22.50
CA THR A 80 1.31 14.19 21.79
C THR A 80 2.21 14.97 22.76
N GLU A 81 3.36 15.39 22.29
CA GLU A 81 4.29 16.28 23.06
C GLU A 81 4.15 17.74 22.64
N GLU A 82 3.74 17.98 21.39
CA GLU A 82 3.35 19.27 20.81
C GLU A 82 2.10 19.08 19.97
N PRO A 83 1.39 20.14 19.58
CA PRO A 83 0.20 20.00 18.74
C PRO A 83 0.49 19.18 17.48
N LEU A 84 -0.21 18.04 17.34
CA LEU A 84 -0.09 17.08 16.21
C LEU A 84 1.28 16.39 16.09
N LEU A 85 2.14 16.47 17.08
CA LEU A 85 3.40 15.75 17.17
C LEU A 85 3.26 14.60 18.19
N ILE A 86 3.01 13.40 17.69
CA ILE A 86 2.82 12.19 18.52
C ILE A 86 4.10 11.82 19.25
N LYS A 87 4.03 11.41 20.53
CA LYS A 87 5.17 10.84 21.25
C LYS A 87 5.67 9.56 20.56
N GLU A 88 6.98 9.30 20.57
CA GLU A 88 7.55 8.13 19.88
C GLU A 88 6.95 6.81 20.37
N GLU A 89 6.75 6.66 21.67
CA GLU A 89 6.16 5.47 22.30
C GLU A 89 4.67 5.28 22.02
N GLU A 90 3.99 6.34 21.56
CA GLU A 90 2.55 6.31 21.24
C GLU A 90 2.27 6.10 19.73
N ALA A 91 3.31 6.13 18.89
CA ALA A 91 3.19 5.98 17.44
C ALA A 91 3.05 4.51 17.03
N ILE A 92 2.02 3.84 17.53
CA ILE A 92 1.84 2.38 17.43
C ILE A 92 0.91 2.00 16.27
N ILE A 93 1.36 1.09 15.41
CA ILE A 93 0.52 0.38 14.44
C ILE A 93 0.12 -0.96 15.09
N TYR A 94 -1.07 -1.00 15.68
CA TYR A 94 -1.53 -2.14 16.50
C TYR A 94 -1.60 -3.47 15.74
N GLU A 95 -1.83 -3.42 14.43
CA GLU A 95 -1.90 -4.60 13.58
C GLU A 95 -0.60 -5.41 13.60
N LEU A 96 0.56 -4.76 13.72
CA LEU A 96 1.87 -5.42 13.62
C LEU A 96 2.10 -6.46 14.73
N ALA A 97 1.64 -6.18 15.94
CA ALA A 97 1.77 -7.12 17.06
C ALA A 97 1.06 -8.47 16.81
N ALA A 98 -0.04 -8.45 16.03
CA ALA A 98 -0.75 -9.67 15.67
C ALA A 98 0.06 -10.55 14.71
N LEU A 99 0.99 -9.97 13.95
CA LEU A 99 1.71 -10.65 12.88
C LEU A 99 2.96 -11.39 13.37
N GLU A 100 3.43 -11.09 14.57
CA GLU A 100 4.64 -11.69 15.16
C GLU A 100 4.59 -13.24 15.19
N ALA A 101 3.43 -13.81 15.51
CA ALA A 101 3.26 -15.26 15.55
C ALA A 101 3.31 -15.88 14.14
N VAL A 102 2.66 -15.25 13.16
CA VAL A 102 2.70 -15.71 11.76
C VAL A 102 4.13 -15.62 11.21
N ALA A 103 4.84 -14.56 11.55
CA ALA A 103 6.22 -14.38 11.13
C ALA A 103 7.16 -15.45 11.71
N ALA A 104 6.98 -15.81 12.99
CA ALA A 104 7.74 -16.90 13.61
C ALA A 104 7.43 -18.28 12.96
N GLU A 105 6.16 -18.56 12.65
CA GLU A 105 5.76 -19.75 11.93
C GLU A 105 6.35 -19.78 10.51
N PHE A 106 6.30 -18.64 9.81
CA PHE A 106 6.89 -18.49 8.48
C PHE A 106 8.40 -18.78 8.48
N GLU A 107 9.13 -18.27 9.46
CA GLU A 107 10.58 -18.53 9.59
C GLU A 107 10.88 -20.02 9.78
N VAL A 108 10.10 -20.70 10.63
CA VAL A 108 10.22 -22.15 10.83
C VAL A 108 9.94 -22.93 9.54
N GLN A 109 8.93 -22.54 8.78
CA GLN A 109 8.52 -23.23 7.54
C GLN A 109 9.47 -22.99 6.38
N HIS A 110 10.01 -21.77 6.25
CA HIS A 110 10.75 -21.33 5.07
C HIS A 110 12.25 -21.16 5.30
N GLY A 111 12.74 -21.23 6.54
CA GLY A 111 14.15 -21.06 6.89
C GLY A 111 14.68 -19.62 6.66
N ARG A 112 13.79 -18.64 6.57
CA ARG A 112 14.12 -17.21 6.44
C ARG A 112 13.10 -16.35 7.15
N ARG A 113 13.49 -15.16 7.58
CA ARG A 113 12.56 -14.21 8.17
C ARG A 113 11.54 -13.71 7.14
N MET A 114 10.34 -13.47 7.59
CA MET A 114 9.29 -12.84 6.77
C MET A 114 9.65 -11.38 6.53
N GLN A 115 9.54 -10.93 5.28
CA GLN A 115 9.68 -9.53 4.92
C GLN A 115 8.31 -8.88 4.87
N LEU A 116 8.20 -7.68 5.41
CA LEU A 116 6.94 -6.94 5.51
C LEU A 116 7.09 -5.54 4.93
N ARG A 117 6.05 -5.08 4.26
CA ARG A 117 5.84 -3.70 3.90
C ARG A 117 4.93 -3.04 4.93
N ILE A 118 5.32 -1.89 5.44
CA ILE A 118 4.42 -1.04 6.22
C ILE A 118 3.85 0.06 5.32
N CYS A 119 2.61 0.44 5.58
CA CYS A 119 1.90 1.48 4.86
C CYS A 119 1.29 2.45 5.87
N VAL A 120 1.60 3.72 5.73
CA VAL A 120 1.05 4.80 6.53
C VAL A 120 0.43 5.84 5.60
N THR A 121 -0.63 6.49 6.05
CA THR A 121 -1.18 7.63 5.29
C THR A 121 -0.21 8.79 5.37
N GLY A 122 0.08 9.37 4.22
CA GLY A 122 1.06 10.43 4.11
C GLY A 122 0.60 11.76 4.71
N PRO A 123 1.57 12.65 5.02
CA PRO A 123 1.29 13.90 5.74
C PRO A 123 0.42 14.88 4.95
N ILE A 124 0.51 14.88 3.63
CA ILE A 124 -0.27 15.78 2.78
C ILE A 124 -1.75 15.38 2.79
N GLU A 125 -2.03 14.07 2.63
CA GLU A 125 -3.39 13.54 2.72
C GLU A 125 -4.00 13.82 4.09
N LEU A 126 -3.28 13.56 5.19
CA LEU A 126 -3.77 13.80 6.55
C LEU A 126 -4.04 15.29 6.80
N TYR A 127 -3.15 16.16 6.35
CA TYR A 127 -3.35 17.60 6.48
C TYR A 127 -4.62 18.06 5.76
N TYR A 128 -4.85 17.62 4.53
CA TYR A 128 -6.05 17.99 3.76
C TYR A 128 -7.34 17.52 4.41
N LYS A 129 -7.31 16.39 5.13
CA LYS A 129 -8.49 15.87 5.85
C LYS A 129 -8.76 16.60 7.17
N LEU A 130 -7.74 17.14 7.80
CA LEU A 130 -7.87 17.81 9.09
C LEU A 130 -8.11 19.31 8.97
N PHE A 131 -7.54 19.97 7.97
CA PHE A 131 -7.48 21.44 7.91
C PHE A 131 -8.05 22.01 6.62
N PRO A 132 -8.96 23.00 6.73
CA PRO A 132 -9.32 23.88 5.63
C PRO A 132 -8.19 24.90 5.36
N PRO A 133 -8.21 25.61 4.23
CA PRO A 133 -7.34 26.78 4.03
C PRO A 133 -7.51 27.83 5.15
N PRO A 134 -6.44 28.59 5.53
CA PRO A 134 -5.09 28.63 4.91
C PRO A 134 -4.19 27.45 5.32
N VAL A 135 -3.04 27.34 4.63
CA VAL A 135 -2.02 26.32 4.90
C VAL A 135 -1.08 26.78 6.01
N TYR A 136 -0.78 25.88 6.96
CA TYR A 136 0.14 26.09 8.06
C TYR A 136 1.27 25.06 7.96
N LEU A 137 2.45 25.49 7.52
CA LEU A 137 3.58 24.59 7.26
C LEU A 137 4.13 23.92 8.52
N ASP A 138 4.14 24.62 9.66
CA ASP A 138 4.51 24.05 10.96
C ASP A 138 3.62 22.89 11.39
N ILE A 139 2.33 22.99 11.12
CA ILE A 139 1.36 21.91 11.36
C ILE A 139 1.65 20.70 10.44
N ILE A 140 1.93 20.95 9.17
CA ILE A 140 2.30 19.89 8.22
C ILE A 140 3.59 19.20 8.67
N SER A 141 4.59 19.95 9.13
CA SER A 141 5.86 19.41 9.61
C SER A 141 5.68 18.52 10.84
N ASN A 142 4.80 18.90 11.79
CA ASN A 142 4.48 18.08 12.95
C ASN A 142 3.76 16.78 12.56
N ILE A 143 2.80 16.85 11.63
CA ILE A 143 2.13 15.65 11.08
C ILE A 143 3.16 14.76 10.38
N ALA A 144 4.02 15.32 9.52
CA ALA A 144 5.04 14.57 8.80
C ALA A 144 6.02 13.86 9.74
N THR A 145 6.48 14.56 10.78
CA THR A 145 7.33 13.99 11.82
C THR A 145 6.61 12.86 12.57
N SER A 146 5.33 13.04 12.87
CA SER A 146 4.49 12.00 13.49
C SER A 146 4.40 10.74 12.63
N ILE A 147 4.22 10.89 11.31
CA ILE A 147 4.22 9.76 10.37
C ILE A 147 5.58 9.06 10.35
N GLY A 148 6.68 9.80 10.37
CA GLY A 148 8.03 9.23 10.51
C GLY A 148 8.20 8.43 11.82
N ARG A 149 7.57 8.87 12.92
CA ARG A 149 7.58 8.15 14.22
C ARG A 149 6.79 6.84 14.17
N PHE A 150 5.65 6.78 13.46
CA PHE A 150 4.96 5.51 13.22
C PHE A 150 5.82 4.51 12.47
N ILE A 151 6.53 4.97 11.44
CA ILE A 151 7.47 4.12 10.69
C ILE A 151 8.61 3.65 11.60
N LYS A 152 9.22 4.58 12.36
CA LYS A 152 10.29 4.27 13.30
C LYS A 152 9.86 3.21 14.32
N HIS A 153 8.74 3.42 14.99
CA HIS A 153 8.21 2.49 15.98
C HIS A 153 7.96 1.10 15.37
N ALA A 154 7.37 1.04 14.17
CA ALA A 154 7.12 -0.22 13.48
C ALA A 154 8.40 -1.01 13.18
N VAL A 155 9.50 -0.32 12.86
CA VAL A 155 10.81 -0.95 12.61
C VAL A 155 11.48 -1.39 13.91
N ASP A 156 11.49 -0.51 14.92
CA ASP A 156 12.19 -0.76 16.19
C ASP A 156 11.54 -1.90 17.00
N GLU A 157 10.22 -2.05 16.93
CA GLU A 157 9.47 -3.06 17.69
C GLU A 157 9.24 -4.38 16.95
N SER A 158 9.61 -4.49 15.67
CA SER A 158 9.52 -5.76 14.92
C SER A 158 10.55 -6.77 15.43
N ARG A 159 10.08 -7.98 15.78
CA ARG A 159 10.93 -9.04 16.38
C ARG A 159 11.14 -10.22 15.46
N ASN A 160 10.06 -10.77 14.88
CA ASN A 160 10.08 -11.97 14.08
C ASN A 160 9.99 -11.72 12.56
N PHE A 161 9.78 -10.49 12.13
CA PHE A 161 9.79 -10.09 10.73
C PHE A 161 10.75 -8.92 10.49
N ASP A 162 11.13 -8.72 9.24
CA ASP A 162 11.93 -7.58 8.81
C ASP A 162 11.04 -6.61 8.06
N VAL A 163 10.94 -5.37 8.54
CA VAL A 163 10.38 -4.29 7.73
C VAL A 163 11.39 -3.94 6.64
N VAL A 164 11.05 -4.17 5.38
CA VAL A 164 11.94 -3.93 4.25
C VAL A 164 11.49 -2.77 3.37
N CYS A 165 10.25 -2.34 3.54
CA CYS A 165 9.66 -1.25 2.78
C CYS A 165 8.69 -0.45 3.65
N ALA A 166 8.79 0.88 3.59
CA ALA A 166 7.85 1.82 4.18
C ALA A 166 7.18 2.64 3.06
N SER A 167 5.85 2.66 3.03
CA SER A 167 5.07 3.38 2.02
C SER A 167 4.27 4.51 2.64
N LEU A 168 4.34 5.68 2.01
CA LEU A 168 3.45 6.81 2.26
C LEU A 168 2.30 6.77 1.25
N ASP A 169 1.06 6.73 1.72
CA ASP A 169 -0.11 6.77 0.84
C ASP A 169 -0.63 8.20 0.72
N GLU A 170 -0.48 8.78 -0.47
CA GLU A 170 -0.83 10.17 -0.80
C GLU A 170 -1.86 10.24 -1.96
N PRO A 171 -3.08 9.69 -1.79
CA PRO A 171 -4.06 9.60 -2.86
C PRO A 171 -4.55 10.96 -3.37
N SER A 172 -4.55 12.00 -2.53
CA SER A 172 -4.97 13.35 -2.90
C SER A 172 -3.85 14.21 -3.47
N MET A 173 -2.61 13.74 -3.45
CA MET A 173 -1.49 14.51 -3.97
C MET A 173 -1.68 14.77 -5.48
N GLY A 174 -1.66 16.05 -5.83
CA GLY A 174 -1.92 16.49 -7.20
C GLY A 174 -3.37 16.82 -7.52
N LEU A 175 -4.30 16.56 -6.61
CA LEU A 175 -5.71 16.98 -6.77
C LEU A 175 -5.98 18.34 -6.11
N ASP A 176 -5.18 18.71 -5.12
CA ASP A 176 -5.34 19.95 -4.36
C ASP A 176 -4.00 20.72 -4.30
N PRO A 177 -3.85 21.85 -5.01
CA PRO A 177 -2.60 22.60 -5.09
C PRO A 177 -2.39 23.59 -3.92
N ARG A 178 -3.09 23.44 -2.79
CA ARG A 178 -3.00 24.39 -1.66
C ARG A 178 -1.62 24.45 -1.03
N ILE A 179 -0.87 23.34 -1.03
CA ILE A 179 0.50 23.30 -0.51
C ILE A 179 1.44 23.49 -1.68
N GLU A 180 2.34 24.47 -1.55
CA GLU A 180 3.36 24.73 -2.57
C GLU A 180 4.37 23.59 -2.65
N GLN A 181 5.04 23.45 -3.80
CA GLN A 181 5.94 22.31 -4.09
C GLN A 181 7.02 22.12 -3.02
N GLU A 182 7.64 23.20 -2.55
CA GLU A 182 8.66 23.16 -1.52
C GLU A 182 8.11 22.62 -0.20
N GLY A 183 6.90 23.00 0.20
CA GLY A 183 6.23 22.47 1.39
C GLY A 183 5.87 20.98 1.27
N VAL A 184 5.50 20.54 0.06
CA VAL A 184 5.26 19.10 -0.21
C VAL A 184 6.57 18.31 -0.07
N ILE A 185 7.66 18.79 -0.69
CA ILE A 185 8.98 18.14 -0.60
C ILE A 185 9.42 18.04 0.87
N GLU A 186 9.37 19.15 1.61
CA GLU A 186 9.77 19.17 3.03
C GLU A 186 8.97 18.18 3.88
N ALA A 187 7.65 18.12 3.70
CA ALA A 187 6.79 17.21 4.45
C ALA A 187 7.09 15.74 4.12
N LEU A 188 7.30 15.41 2.85
CA LEU A 188 7.65 14.04 2.43
C LEU A 188 9.04 13.63 2.91
N GLU A 189 10.02 14.56 2.91
CA GLU A 189 11.36 14.33 3.49
C GLU A 189 11.27 14.03 4.98
N LEU A 190 10.55 14.83 5.76
CA LEU A 190 10.38 14.60 7.19
C LEU A 190 9.77 13.23 7.48
N ALA A 191 8.74 12.83 6.73
CA ALA A 191 8.04 11.57 6.93
C ALA A 191 8.89 10.35 6.53
N SER A 192 9.77 10.47 5.52
CA SER A 192 10.55 9.35 4.97
C SER A 192 11.97 9.24 5.52
N THR A 193 12.50 10.28 6.13
CA THR A 193 13.92 10.38 6.56
C THR A 193 14.37 9.19 7.41
N PHE A 194 13.57 8.73 8.39
CA PHE A 194 13.96 7.59 9.22
C PHE A 194 14.10 6.32 8.38
N ALA A 195 13.09 5.98 7.57
CA ALA A 195 13.10 4.79 6.74
C ALA A 195 14.27 4.78 5.76
N HIS A 196 14.52 5.91 5.11
CA HIS A 196 15.65 6.07 4.20
C HIS A 196 16.99 5.84 4.89
N ARG A 197 17.22 6.46 6.06
CA ARG A 197 18.47 6.28 6.85
C ARG A 197 18.63 4.88 7.40
N ALA A 198 17.54 4.18 7.67
CA ALA A 198 17.54 2.78 8.07
C ALA A 198 17.82 1.82 6.90
N GLY A 199 17.92 2.32 5.66
CA GLY A 199 18.19 1.53 4.46
C GLY A 199 16.97 0.74 3.97
N LEU A 200 15.76 1.16 4.32
CA LEU A 200 14.53 0.59 3.80
C LEU A 200 14.23 1.13 2.40
N ASP A 201 13.53 0.34 1.59
CA ASP A 201 12.84 0.91 0.45
C ASP A 201 11.72 1.85 0.94
N THR A 202 11.73 3.08 0.45
CA THR A 202 10.74 4.09 0.81
C THR A 202 9.85 4.36 -0.39
N GLN A 203 8.61 3.91 -0.30
CA GLN A 203 7.63 4.07 -1.36
C GLN A 203 6.73 5.28 -1.11
N ILE A 204 6.24 5.87 -2.18
CA ILE A 204 5.04 6.70 -2.16
C ILE A 204 3.99 6.07 -3.09
N HIS A 205 2.76 5.92 -2.60
CA HIS A 205 1.65 5.44 -3.43
C HIS A 205 0.81 6.62 -3.90
N LEU A 206 0.77 6.80 -5.24
CA LEU A 206 0.05 7.86 -5.93
C LEU A 206 -1.06 7.26 -6.80
N HIS A 207 -2.27 7.83 -6.73
CA HIS A 207 -3.34 7.48 -7.69
C HIS A 207 -3.06 8.06 -9.08
N SER A 208 -2.34 9.18 -9.15
CA SER A 208 -1.95 9.81 -10.41
C SER A 208 -0.46 10.17 -10.40
N PRO A 209 0.29 9.87 -11.47
CA PRO A 209 1.71 10.19 -11.55
C PRO A 209 1.99 11.67 -11.90
N ILE A 210 1.00 12.55 -11.96
CA ILE A 210 1.18 13.96 -12.38
C ILE A 210 2.26 14.66 -11.55
N PHE A 211 2.42 14.28 -10.28
CA PHE A 211 3.40 14.87 -9.36
C PHE A 211 4.68 14.04 -9.18
N TYR A 212 4.92 13.04 -10.05
CA TYR A 212 6.12 12.23 -9.94
C TYR A 212 7.43 13.04 -10.02
N GLU A 213 7.45 14.14 -10.76
CA GLU A 213 8.61 15.05 -10.86
C GLU A 213 8.93 15.74 -9.53
N THR A 214 7.90 16.12 -8.75
CA THR A 214 8.07 16.64 -7.40
C THR A 214 8.60 15.54 -6.48
N VAL A 215 8.05 14.34 -6.57
CA VAL A 215 8.53 13.18 -5.79
C VAL A 215 9.97 12.80 -6.13
N CYS A 216 10.40 12.94 -7.38
CA CYS A 216 11.78 12.72 -7.76
C CYS A 216 12.77 13.60 -6.98
N GLN A 217 12.36 14.79 -6.55
CA GLN A 217 13.18 15.74 -5.80
C GLN A 217 13.25 15.40 -4.29
N VAL A 218 12.42 14.50 -3.78
CA VAL A 218 12.43 14.04 -2.39
C VAL A 218 13.53 12.99 -2.23
N GLU A 219 14.62 13.31 -1.53
CA GLU A 219 15.75 12.39 -1.34
C GLU A 219 15.34 11.15 -0.55
N GLY A 220 14.51 11.33 0.46
CA GLY A 220 14.02 10.28 1.34
C GLY A 220 13.12 9.23 0.69
N LEU A 221 12.64 9.44 -0.55
CA LEU A 221 11.80 8.50 -1.28
C LEU A 221 12.56 7.90 -2.47
N ASN A 222 12.64 6.57 -2.56
CA ASN A 222 13.34 5.89 -3.66
C ASN A 222 12.40 5.15 -4.62
N VAL A 223 11.15 4.85 -4.26
CA VAL A 223 10.20 4.10 -5.10
C VAL A 223 8.89 4.87 -5.28
N ILE A 224 8.48 5.08 -6.53
CA ILE A 224 7.24 5.76 -6.90
C ILE A 224 6.20 4.71 -7.32
N GLY A 225 5.12 4.60 -6.56
CA GLY A 225 4.01 3.69 -6.84
C GLY A 225 2.99 4.29 -7.79
N MET A 226 2.58 3.52 -8.79
CA MET A 226 1.67 3.95 -9.86
C MET A 226 0.56 2.93 -10.10
N GLU A 227 -0.67 3.42 -10.20
CA GLU A 227 -1.83 2.64 -10.64
C GLU A 227 -1.86 2.61 -12.19
N SER A 228 -1.38 1.54 -12.79
CA SER A 228 -1.28 1.46 -14.25
C SER A 228 -2.06 0.30 -14.90
N ALA A 229 -2.61 -0.62 -14.11
CA ALA A 229 -3.40 -1.72 -14.66
C ALA A 229 -4.79 -1.25 -15.14
N SER A 230 -5.41 -0.30 -14.41
CA SER A 230 -6.67 0.34 -14.77
C SER A 230 -6.49 1.38 -15.88
N GLN A 231 -5.39 2.14 -15.84
CA GLN A 231 -5.10 3.22 -16.79
C GLN A 231 -3.67 3.10 -17.34
N PRO A 232 -3.43 2.22 -18.32
CA PRO A 232 -2.09 1.98 -18.87
C PRO A 232 -1.42 3.18 -19.56
N SER A 233 -2.17 4.22 -19.89
CA SER A 233 -1.65 5.50 -20.43
C SER A 233 -0.88 6.31 -19.38
N LEU A 234 -1.13 6.10 -18.09
CA LEU A 234 -0.38 6.77 -17.02
C LEU A 234 1.12 6.47 -17.07
N LEU A 235 1.51 5.28 -17.56
CA LEU A 235 2.92 4.95 -17.79
C LEU A 235 3.60 5.90 -18.79
N GLU A 236 2.84 6.54 -19.68
CA GLU A 236 3.38 7.41 -20.72
C GLU A 236 3.76 8.80 -20.18
N ILE A 237 3.24 9.18 -19.00
CA ILE A 237 3.55 10.45 -18.34
C ILE A 237 4.96 10.43 -17.74
N VAL A 238 5.41 9.26 -17.25
CA VAL A 238 6.70 9.13 -16.57
C VAL A 238 7.86 9.01 -17.57
N ASP A 239 8.86 9.84 -17.38
CA ASP A 239 10.11 9.82 -18.16
C ASP A 239 11.17 9.00 -17.42
N LYS A 240 11.67 7.92 -18.06
CA LYS A 240 12.74 7.08 -17.53
C LYS A 240 14.03 7.86 -17.30
N GLN A 241 14.34 8.86 -18.14
CA GLN A 241 15.55 9.68 -17.99
C GLN A 241 15.54 10.48 -16.69
N LEU A 242 14.35 10.97 -16.28
CA LEU A 242 14.20 11.68 -15.01
C LEU A 242 14.37 10.71 -13.82
N LEU A 243 13.84 9.51 -13.92
CA LEU A 243 14.08 8.47 -12.90
C LEU A 243 15.57 8.13 -12.80
N ASP A 244 16.27 8.03 -13.93
CA ASP A 244 17.72 7.78 -13.97
C ASP A 244 18.51 8.94 -13.32
N GLN A 245 18.10 10.18 -13.61
CA GLN A 245 18.75 11.39 -13.07
C GLN A 245 18.64 11.48 -11.53
N TYR A 246 17.49 11.13 -10.96
CA TYR A 246 17.21 11.21 -9.52
C TYR A 246 17.39 9.87 -8.79
N ASP A 247 17.86 8.83 -9.47
CA ASP A 247 17.98 7.46 -8.96
C ASP A 247 16.70 6.93 -8.31
N LYS A 248 15.58 7.11 -9.01
CA LYS A 248 14.26 6.64 -8.58
C LYS A 248 13.84 5.37 -9.29
N PHE A 249 13.08 4.56 -8.58
CA PHE A 249 12.52 3.30 -9.05
C PHE A 249 10.99 3.36 -9.06
N LEU A 250 10.37 2.38 -9.69
CA LEU A 250 8.92 2.29 -9.81
C LEU A 250 8.39 1.03 -9.11
N ARG A 251 7.25 1.20 -8.48
CA ARG A 251 6.31 0.15 -8.19
C ARG A 251 5.18 0.23 -9.19
N ILE A 252 4.98 -0.82 -9.99
CA ILE A 252 3.99 -0.85 -11.07
C ILE A 252 2.75 -1.67 -10.66
N GLY A 253 1.59 -1.04 -10.74
CA GLY A 253 0.31 -1.73 -10.66
C GLY A 253 0.07 -2.57 -11.92
N ILE A 254 -0.10 -3.88 -11.76
CA ILE A 254 -0.30 -4.84 -12.86
C ILE A 254 -1.62 -5.61 -12.78
N ALA A 255 -2.36 -5.45 -11.70
CA ALA A 255 -3.71 -6.00 -11.53
C ALA A 255 -4.69 -4.90 -11.11
N ARG A 256 -5.85 -4.85 -11.75
CA ARG A 256 -6.91 -3.87 -11.46
C ARG A 256 -7.55 -4.15 -10.11
N THR A 257 -7.84 -3.10 -9.37
CA THR A 257 -8.49 -3.16 -8.04
C THR A 257 -9.80 -2.38 -7.98
N ASP A 258 -10.14 -1.67 -9.04
CA ASP A 258 -11.35 -0.85 -9.20
C ASP A 258 -12.58 -1.72 -9.48
N ILE A 259 -12.94 -2.58 -8.53
CA ILE A 259 -13.98 -3.63 -8.68
C ILE A 259 -15.32 -3.09 -9.18
N PHE A 260 -15.71 -1.87 -8.76
CA PHE A 260 -16.96 -1.26 -9.23
C PHE A 260 -16.91 -0.88 -10.71
N SER A 261 -15.80 -0.34 -11.20
CA SER A 261 -15.61 -0.03 -12.62
C SER A 261 -15.52 -1.29 -13.45
N MET A 262 -14.74 -2.29 -13.00
CA MET A 262 -14.65 -3.59 -13.68
C MET A 262 -16.02 -4.26 -13.80
N ALA A 263 -16.83 -4.26 -12.72
CA ALA A 263 -18.17 -4.81 -12.70
C ALA A 263 -19.10 -4.05 -13.66
N ALA A 264 -19.07 -2.72 -13.66
CA ALA A 264 -19.89 -1.91 -14.56
C ALA A 264 -19.55 -2.16 -16.05
N GLU A 265 -18.26 -2.21 -16.40
CA GLU A 265 -17.79 -2.52 -17.74
C GLU A 265 -18.18 -3.95 -18.18
N TYR A 266 -18.14 -4.91 -17.25
CA TYR A 266 -18.56 -6.29 -17.50
C TYR A 266 -20.06 -6.40 -17.73
N ASP A 267 -20.85 -5.79 -16.84
CA ASP A 267 -22.33 -5.81 -16.90
C ASP A 267 -22.85 -5.17 -18.18
N GLU A 268 -22.25 -4.06 -18.64
CA GLU A 268 -22.60 -3.42 -19.91
C GLU A 268 -22.38 -4.36 -21.11
N ARG A 269 -21.26 -5.09 -21.12
CA ARG A 269 -20.91 -5.99 -22.24
C ARG A 269 -21.69 -7.31 -22.25
N HIS A 270 -21.98 -7.85 -21.05
CA HIS A 270 -22.57 -9.17 -20.90
C HIS A 270 -24.07 -9.14 -20.54
N HIS A 271 -24.64 -7.94 -20.32
CA HIS A 271 -26.01 -7.74 -19.86
C HIS A 271 -26.33 -8.45 -18.55
N THR A 272 -25.43 -8.40 -17.59
CA THR A 272 -25.50 -9.03 -16.27
C THR A 272 -25.65 -8.00 -15.15
N ASN A 273 -25.73 -8.46 -13.89
CA ASN A 273 -25.63 -7.62 -12.70
C ASN A 273 -24.68 -8.27 -11.71
N ALA A 274 -23.41 -7.85 -11.75
CA ALA A 274 -22.30 -8.48 -11.05
C ALA A 274 -22.49 -8.54 -9.51
N PHE A 275 -23.15 -7.55 -8.94
CA PHE A 275 -23.39 -7.52 -7.48
C PHE A 275 -24.65 -8.26 -7.04
N LYS A 276 -25.49 -8.72 -7.97
CA LYS A 276 -26.73 -9.44 -7.65
C LYS A 276 -26.75 -10.89 -8.12
N GLU A 277 -26.00 -11.20 -9.16
CA GLU A 277 -25.99 -12.53 -9.78
C GLU A 277 -24.79 -13.34 -9.28
N ALA A 278 -25.08 -14.54 -8.79
CA ALA A 278 -24.04 -15.43 -8.26
C ALA A 278 -23.00 -15.81 -9.33
N GLY A 279 -21.73 -15.76 -8.98
CA GLY A 279 -20.61 -16.13 -9.84
C GLY A 279 -20.18 -15.06 -10.84
N VAL A 280 -20.93 -13.96 -11.01
CA VAL A 280 -20.57 -12.93 -11.97
C VAL A 280 -19.35 -12.12 -11.51
N LEU A 281 -19.20 -11.84 -10.22
CA LEU A 281 -17.98 -11.17 -9.71
C LEU A 281 -16.72 -12.02 -9.89
N GLU A 282 -16.81 -13.33 -9.77
CA GLU A 282 -15.72 -14.25 -10.09
C GLU A 282 -15.35 -14.17 -11.59
N ALA A 283 -16.35 -14.08 -12.48
CA ALA A 283 -16.12 -13.89 -13.90
C ALA A 283 -15.49 -12.53 -14.21
N VAL A 284 -15.90 -11.45 -13.52
CA VAL A 284 -15.29 -10.13 -13.63
C VAL A 284 -13.80 -10.21 -13.27
N VAL A 285 -13.46 -10.80 -12.13
CA VAL A 285 -12.04 -10.94 -11.71
C VAL A 285 -11.26 -11.78 -12.73
N ALA A 286 -11.82 -12.89 -13.19
CA ALA A 286 -11.18 -13.74 -14.19
C ALA A 286 -10.98 -13.04 -15.54
N GLU A 287 -11.87 -12.16 -15.96
CA GLU A 287 -11.74 -11.42 -17.20
C GLU A 287 -10.68 -10.33 -17.13
N TYR A 288 -10.65 -9.53 -16.04
CA TYR A 288 -9.79 -8.36 -15.95
C TYR A 288 -8.43 -8.61 -15.31
N ASN A 289 -8.28 -9.65 -14.52
CA ASN A 289 -7.07 -9.97 -13.77
C ASN A 289 -6.55 -11.40 -13.99
N ARG A 290 -6.88 -12.04 -15.12
CA ARG A 290 -6.27 -13.35 -15.44
C ARG A 290 -4.75 -13.21 -15.60
N PRO A 291 -3.96 -14.25 -15.28
CA PRO A 291 -2.49 -14.21 -15.31
C PRO A 291 -1.90 -13.70 -16.62
N GLU A 292 -2.49 -14.04 -17.76
CA GLU A 292 -2.02 -13.62 -19.08
C GLU A 292 -2.11 -12.09 -19.29
N LEU A 293 -3.15 -11.44 -18.72
CA LEU A 293 -3.28 -9.98 -18.78
C LEU A 293 -2.29 -9.30 -17.85
N VAL A 294 -2.10 -9.85 -16.64
CA VAL A 294 -1.10 -9.39 -15.68
C VAL A 294 0.28 -9.45 -16.33
N THR A 295 0.65 -10.59 -16.95
CA THR A 295 1.92 -10.74 -17.67
C THR A 295 2.08 -9.69 -18.77
N LYS A 296 1.02 -9.45 -19.59
CA LYS A 296 1.08 -8.45 -20.68
C LYS A 296 1.28 -7.03 -20.15
N ARG A 297 0.64 -6.67 -19.02
CA ARG A 297 0.82 -5.35 -18.39
C ARG A 297 2.24 -5.19 -17.88
N LEU A 298 2.79 -6.22 -17.23
CA LEU A 298 4.17 -6.24 -16.78
C LEU A 298 5.16 -6.15 -17.95
N GLU A 299 4.96 -6.92 -19.03
CA GLU A 299 5.78 -6.84 -20.25
C GLU A 299 5.76 -5.43 -20.88
N LYS A 300 4.60 -4.75 -20.87
CA LYS A 300 4.48 -3.37 -21.37
C LYS A 300 5.28 -2.41 -20.51
N ALA A 301 5.15 -2.48 -19.20
CA ALA A 301 5.89 -1.63 -18.26
C ALA A 301 7.40 -1.91 -18.34
N TYR A 302 7.80 -3.18 -18.36
CA TYR A 302 9.21 -3.58 -18.43
C TYR A 302 9.90 -3.09 -19.71
N ARG A 303 9.24 -3.16 -20.87
CA ARG A 303 9.79 -2.61 -22.13
C ARG A 303 10.08 -1.11 -22.07
N ARG A 304 9.41 -0.36 -21.17
CA ARG A 304 9.59 1.08 -21.04
C ARG A 304 10.61 1.45 -19.98
N PHE A 305 10.57 0.77 -18.82
CA PHE A 305 11.31 1.19 -17.64
C PHE A 305 12.45 0.24 -17.24
N GLU A 306 12.44 -0.98 -17.74
CA GLU A 306 13.51 -1.99 -17.55
C GLU A 306 13.91 -2.14 -16.08
N ASP A 307 15.17 -1.82 -15.75
CA ASP A 307 15.79 -1.90 -14.43
C ASP A 307 15.25 -0.87 -13.42
N ARG A 308 14.43 0.10 -13.85
CA ARG A 308 13.77 1.04 -12.96
C ARG A 308 12.51 0.48 -12.30
N ILE A 309 12.09 -0.75 -12.61
CA ILE A 309 11.01 -1.42 -11.88
C ILE A 309 11.60 -2.28 -10.77
N THR A 310 11.23 -1.99 -9.52
CA THR A 310 11.67 -2.76 -8.34
C THR A 310 10.51 -3.54 -7.72
N TYR A 311 9.30 -2.97 -7.72
CA TYR A 311 8.11 -3.59 -7.17
C TYR A 311 7.00 -3.73 -8.20
N VAL A 312 6.21 -4.79 -8.04
CA VAL A 312 4.99 -5.01 -8.82
C VAL A 312 3.87 -5.55 -7.93
N GLY A 313 2.64 -5.22 -8.25
CA GLY A 313 1.50 -5.69 -7.45
C GLY A 313 0.15 -5.22 -8.00
N PRO A 314 -0.93 -5.35 -7.25
CA PRO A 314 -2.21 -4.73 -7.58
C PRO A 314 -2.10 -3.20 -7.62
N ASP A 315 -2.96 -2.53 -8.40
CA ASP A 315 -2.97 -1.06 -8.51
C ASP A 315 -3.10 -0.39 -7.15
N CYS A 316 -4.10 -0.79 -6.38
CA CYS A 316 -4.44 -0.24 -5.07
C CYS A 316 -4.80 -1.36 -4.09
N GLY A 317 -5.29 -0.99 -2.91
CA GLY A 317 -5.78 -1.94 -1.93
C GLY A 317 -7.04 -2.70 -2.38
N LEU A 318 -7.28 -3.84 -1.77
CA LEU A 318 -8.37 -4.76 -2.10
C LEU A 318 -9.60 -4.63 -1.18
N GLY A 319 -9.59 -3.65 -0.25
CA GLY A 319 -10.64 -3.47 0.74
C GLY A 319 -12.06 -3.19 0.19
N ALA A 320 -12.16 -2.81 -1.09
CA ALA A 320 -13.44 -2.61 -1.78
C ALA A 320 -14.05 -3.91 -2.33
N PHE A 321 -13.30 -5.02 -2.37
CA PHE A 321 -13.81 -6.30 -2.84
C PHE A 321 -14.84 -6.86 -1.85
N PRO A 322 -15.94 -7.45 -2.33
CA PRO A 322 -17.01 -7.95 -1.47
C PRO A 322 -16.60 -9.12 -0.57
N THR A 323 -15.61 -9.90 -0.96
CA THR A 323 -15.15 -11.08 -0.21
C THR A 323 -13.64 -11.26 -0.25
N GLN A 324 -13.09 -11.86 0.82
CA GLN A 324 -11.68 -12.25 0.86
C GLN A 324 -11.30 -13.24 -0.25
N LYS A 325 -12.22 -14.12 -0.65
CA LYS A 325 -12.00 -15.05 -1.77
C LYS A 325 -11.69 -14.33 -3.09
N LEU A 326 -12.43 -13.27 -3.41
CA LEU A 326 -12.18 -12.48 -4.63
C LEU A 326 -10.85 -11.73 -4.54
N ALA A 327 -10.54 -11.13 -3.39
CA ALA A 327 -9.26 -10.47 -3.15
C ALA A 327 -8.07 -11.45 -3.26
N TYR A 328 -8.20 -12.63 -2.65
CA TYR A 328 -7.22 -13.72 -2.78
C TYR A 328 -7.00 -14.12 -4.24
N THR A 329 -8.10 -14.25 -5.03
CA THR A 329 -7.99 -14.59 -6.45
C THR A 329 -7.22 -13.54 -7.24
N VAL A 330 -7.41 -12.24 -6.96
CA VAL A 330 -6.63 -11.16 -7.58
C VAL A 330 -5.15 -11.31 -7.24
N LEU A 331 -4.82 -11.48 -5.95
CA LEU A 331 -3.43 -11.66 -5.51
C LEU A 331 -2.78 -12.89 -6.17
N LYS A 332 -3.48 -14.03 -6.16
CA LYS A 332 -2.98 -15.28 -6.75
C LYS A 332 -2.73 -15.14 -8.25
N ASN A 333 -3.68 -14.57 -8.98
CA ASN A 333 -3.53 -14.34 -10.42
C ASN A 333 -2.39 -13.37 -10.72
N THR A 334 -2.14 -12.41 -9.83
CA THR A 334 -1.00 -11.49 -9.95
C THR A 334 0.32 -12.24 -9.79
N ALA A 335 0.46 -13.07 -8.75
CA ALA A 335 1.64 -13.92 -8.55
C ALA A 335 1.90 -14.85 -9.74
N ASP A 336 0.83 -15.51 -10.25
CA ASP A 336 0.93 -16.41 -11.42
C ASP A 336 1.35 -15.64 -12.67
N GLY A 337 0.86 -14.41 -12.86
CA GLY A 337 1.26 -13.56 -13.98
C GLY A 337 2.70 -13.10 -13.92
N VAL A 338 3.23 -12.78 -12.72
CA VAL A 338 4.64 -12.45 -12.50
C VAL A 338 5.51 -13.69 -12.78
N THR A 339 5.10 -14.85 -12.29
CA THR A 339 5.80 -16.13 -12.54
C THR A 339 5.88 -16.42 -14.04
N ALA A 340 4.76 -16.26 -14.76
CA ALA A 340 4.71 -16.47 -16.22
C ALA A 340 5.61 -15.48 -16.98
N PHE A 341 5.77 -14.25 -16.49
CA PHE A 341 6.70 -13.29 -17.07
C PHE A 341 8.15 -13.79 -16.97
N TYR A 342 8.56 -14.27 -15.80
CA TYR A 342 9.92 -14.80 -15.63
C TYR A 342 10.21 -16.01 -16.53
N GLN A 343 9.23 -16.90 -16.70
CA GLN A 343 9.38 -18.06 -17.59
C GLN A 343 9.56 -17.68 -19.06
N ARG A 344 9.06 -16.51 -19.50
CA ARG A 344 9.21 -16.03 -20.89
C ARG A 344 10.49 -15.21 -21.12
N THR A 345 11.11 -14.72 -20.05
CA THR A 345 12.31 -13.87 -20.12
C THR A 345 13.61 -14.62 -19.85
N GLN A 346 13.53 -15.90 -19.47
CA GLN A 346 14.65 -16.85 -19.40
C GLN A 346 14.94 -17.43 -20.77
#